data_d3425d0325d7ae7c91394bdb35ef580b
#
_entry.id   d3425d0325d7ae7c91394bdb35ef580b
#
_cell.length_a   1.000
_cell.length_b   1.000
_cell.length_c   1.000
_cell.angle_alpha   90.00
_cell.angle_beta   90.00
_cell.angle_gamma   90.00
#
_symmetry.space_group_name_H-M   'P 1'
#
loop_
_entity.id
_entity.type
_entity.pdbx_description
1 polymer ?
#
loop_
_entity_poly.entity_id
_entity_poly.type
_entity_poly.pdbx_seq_one_letter_code
_entity_poly.pdbx_strand_id
1 'polypeptide(L)'
;KVGNWIFAAGGNADSARAVGVPVPKVKIGLFMGVSFLAWFYGMHLLFNFSSVQSGLGIGNEFIYIIAAVVGGCLLTGGYGSVVGAAVGAFIFGMTTQGIVFAGFDPNWFYTFLGAMLLLAVLVNLYIKNYAATRR
;
A
#
# COMPACT_ATOMS: atom_id res chain seq x y z
N LYS A 1 5.35 17.79 -12.35
CA LYS A 1 6.08 16.91 -13.30
C LYS A 1 6.35 15.53 -12.71
N VAL A 2 6.99 15.43 -11.52
CA VAL A 2 7.39 14.14 -10.91
C VAL A 2 6.19 13.24 -10.61
N GLY A 3 5.09 13.76 -10.08
CA GLY A 3 3.89 12.97 -9.79
C GLY A 3 3.30 12.31 -11.04
N ASN A 4 3.23 13.03 -12.16
CA ASN A 4 2.75 12.47 -13.43
C ASN A 4 3.68 11.37 -13.96
N TRP A 5 4.99 11.49 -13.74
CA TRP A 5 5.95 10.44 -14.10
C TRP A 5 5.76 9.16 -13.29
N ILE A 6 5.42 9.31 -12.00
CA ILE A 6 5.14 8.16 -11.11
C ILE A 6 3.92 7.40 -11.62
N PHE A 7 2.82 8.10 -11.94
CA PHE A 7 1.61 7.46 -12.48
C PHE A 7 1.84 6.84 -13.85
N ALA A 8 2.55 7.53 -14.74
CA ALA A 8 2.88 7.00 -16.07
C ALA A 8 3.77 5.74 -15.99
N ALA A 9 4.81 5.79 -15.17
CA ALA A 9 5.72 4.66 -14.97
C ALA A 9 5.04 3.46 -14.30
N GLY A 10 4.05 3.71 -13.42
CA GLY A 10 3.26 2.67 -12.75
C GLY A 10 2.19 2.04 -13.65
N GLY A 11 1.62 2.80 -14.59
CA GLY A 11 0.58 2.32 -15.50
C GLY A 11 1.13 1.48 -16.65
N ASN A 12 2.07 2.04 -17.41
CA ASN A 12 2.76 1.35 -18.50
C ASN A 12 4.17 1.93 -18.65
N ALA A 13 5.16 1.17 -18.22
CA ALA A 13 6.55 1.59 -18.21
C ALA A 13 7.12 1.80 -19.62
N ASP A 14 6.69 1.01 -20.61
CA ASP A 14 7.19 1.10 -21.98
C ASP A 14 6.62 2.32 -22.70
N SER A 15 5.33 2.55 -22.56
CA SER A 15 4.69 3.76 -23.07
C SER A 15 5.26 5.03 -22.40
N ALA A 16 5.53 5.00 -21.11
CA ALA A 16 6.15 6.10 -20.39
C ALA A 16 7.56 6.41 -20.91
N ARG A 17 8.38 5.39 -21.20
CA ARG A 17 9.69 5.55 -21.84
C ARG A 17 9.60 6.20 -23.22
N ALA A 18 8.61 5.79 -24.02
CA ALA A 18 8.42 6.32 -25.37
C ALA A 18 8.14 7.84 -25.37
N VAL A 19 7.50 8.37 -24.34
CA VAL A 19 7.25 9.82 -24.18
C VAL A 19 8.32 10.55 -23.35
N GLY A 20 9.49 9.91 -23.13
CA GLY A 20 10.65 10.54 -22.51
C GLY A 20 10.66 10.54 -20.97
N VAL A 21 9.82 9.74 -20.31
CA VAL A 21 9.86 9.60 -18.85
C VAL A 21 11.05 8.72 -18.44
N PRO A 22 11.94 9.21 -17.54
CA PRO A 22 13.08 8.43 -17.07
C PRO A 22 12.65 7.38 -16.02
N VAL A 23 11.96 6.32 -16.47
CA VAL A 23 11.37 5.27 -15.62
C VAL A 23 12.36 4.67 -14.60
N PRO A 24 13.63 4.34 -14.98
CA PRO A 24 14.58 3.80 -14.00
C PRO A 24 14.86 4.78 -12.85
N LYS A 25 15.04 6.06 -13.17
CA LYS A 25 15.31 7.09 -12.15
C LYS A 25 14.12 7.29 -11.22
N VAL A 26 12.91 7.25 -11.77
CA VAL A 26 11.66 7.35 -10.97
C VAL A 26 11.54 6.17 -10.02
N LYS A 27 11.78 4.94 -10.49
CA LYS A 27 11.76 3.74 -9.64
C LYS A 27 12.79 3.80 -8.52
N ILE A 28 14.04 4.15 -8.84
CA ILE A 28 15.11 4.28 -7.85
C ILE A 28 14.73 5.31 -6.78
N GLY A 29 14.24 6.48 -7.19
CA GLY A 29 13.81 7.51 -6.25
C GLY A 29 12.68 7.07 -5.32
N LEU A 30 11.71 6.31 -5.84
CA LEU A 30 10.61 5.75 -5.04
C LEU A 30 11.12 4.69 -4.04
N PHE A 31 12.01 3.80 -4.46
CA PHE A 31 12.60 2.80 -3.56
C PHE A 31 13.46 3.45 -2.47
N MET A 32 14.21 4.49 -2.80
CA MET A 32 14.96 5.27 -1.80
C MET A 32 14.01 5.91 -0.78
N GLY A 33 12.91 6.50 -1.24
CA GLY A 33 11.89 7.08 -0.37
C GLY A 33 11.25 6.06 0.57
N VAL A 34 10.87 4.90 0.05
CA VAL A 34 10.32 3.79 0.85
C VAL A 34 11.34 3.29 1.89
N SER A 35 12.60 3.12 1.49
CA SER A 35 13.68 2.69 2.40
C SER A 35 13.91 3.69 3.53
N PHE A 36 13.85 4.99 3.23
CA PHE A 36 13.96 6.04 4.24
C PHE A 36 12.79 6.00 5.24
N LEU A 37 11.57 5.85 4.76
CA LEU A 37 10.39 5.72 5.63
C LEU A 37 10.43 4.45 6.48
N ALA A 38 10.89 3.35 5.91
CA ALA A 38 11.08 2.10 6.64
C ALA A 38 12.13 2.24 7.76
N TRP A 39 13.25 2.92 7.48
CA TRP A 39 14.26 3.26 8.49
C TRP A 39 13.66 4.11 9.61
N PHE A 40 12.93 5.16 9.28
CA PHE A 40 12.27 6.04 10.24
C PHE A 40 11.27 5.27 11.13
N TYR A 41 10.48 4.39 10.52
CA TYR A 41 9.56 3.52 11.26
C TYR A 41 10.28 2.54 12.18
N GLY A 42 11.40 1.95 11.72
CA GLY A 42 12.24 1.08 12.54
C GLY A 42 12.82 1.79 13.76
N MET A 43 13.27 3.04 13.59
CA MET A 43 13.73 3.86 14.71
C MET A 43 12.60 4.14 15.72
N HIS A 44 11.41 4.43 15.23
CA HIS A 44 10.24 4.63 16.10
C HIS A 44 9.92 3.38 16.93
N LEU A 45 9.96 2.19 16.32
CA LEU A 45 9.78 0.92 17.02
C LEU A 45 10.86 0.69 18.09
N LEU A 46 12.12 0.97 17.76
CA LEU A 46 13.24 0.82 18.69
C LEU A 46 13.03 1.67 19.95
N PHE A 47 12.63 2.92 19.80
CA PHE A 47 12.38 3.81 20.94
C PHE A 47 11.17 3.39 21.76
N ASN A 48 10.12 2.83 21.15
CA ASN A 48 8.94 2.38 21.88
C ASN A 48 9.17 1.08 22.66
N PHE A 49 9.86 0.11 22.06
CA PHE A 49 10.01 -1.23 22.64
C PHE A 49 11.35 -1.45 23.32
N SER A 50 12.32 -0.52 23.16
CA SER A 50 13.69 -0.61 23.71
C SER A 50 14.40 -1.93 23.38
N SER A 51 13.91 -2.67 22.39
CA SER A 51 14.45 -3.96 21.94
C SER A 51 14.22 -4.16 20.48
N VAL A 52 15.17 -4.79 19.80
CA VAL A 52 15.07 -5.21 18.41
C VAL A 52 15.14 -6.73 18.36
N GLN A 53 14.09 -7.36 17.85
CA GLN A 53 14.08 -8.79 17.58
C GLN A 53 14.41 -9.03 16.10
N SER A 54 15.26 -10.02 15.82
CA SER A 54 15.46 -10.48 14.46
C SER A 54 14.16 -11.06 13.91
N GLY A 55 13.72 -10.57 12.77
CA GLY A 55 12.42 -10.99 12.18
C GLY A 55 11.26 -10.01 12.40
N LEU A 56 11.47 -8.91 13.12
CA LEU A 56 10.51 -7.81 13.17
C LEU A 56 10.23 -7.29 11.76
N GLY A 57 8.96 -7.39 11.35
CA GLY A 57 8.54 -6.93 10.03
C GLY A 57 8.39 -8.01 8.96
N ILE A 58 8.85 -9.23 9.19
CA ILE A 58 8.62 -10.35 8.26
C ILE A 58 7.11 -10.62 8.19
N GLY A 59 6.54 -10.60 6.98
CA GLY A 59 5.11 -10.78 6.73
C GLY A 59 4.27 -9.51 6.87
N ASN A 60 4.82 -8.42 7.40
CA ASN A 60 4.10 -7.14 7.51
C ASN A 60 3.94 -6.44 6.16
N GLU A 61 4.70 -6.81 5.15
CA GLU A 61 4.58 -6.29 3.80
C GLU A 61 3.16 -6.46 3.24
N PHE A 62 2.52 -7.59 3.50
CA PHE A 62 1.13 -7.83 3.08
C PHE A 62 0.15 -6.87 3.77
N ILE A 63 0.37 -6.58 5.03
CA ILE A 63 -0.44 -5.64 5.81
C ILE A 63 -0.37 -4.23 5.18
N TYR A 64 0.81 -3.77 4.83
CA TYR A 64 0.98 -2.45 4.21
C TYR A 64 0.38 -2.38 2.81
N ILE A 65 0.51 -3.46 2.02
CA ILE A 65 -0.13 -3.56 0.71
C ILE A 65 -1.65 -3.49 0.85
N ILE A 66 -2.23 -4.25 1.78
CA ILE A 66 -3.68 -4.24 2.02
C ILE A 66 -4.16 -2.86 2.43
N ALA A 67 -3.47 -2.19 3.34
CA ALA A 67 -3.80 -0.83 3.77
C ALA A 67 -3.80 0.16 2.60
N ALA A 68 -2.82 0.08 1.69
CA ALA A 68 -2.75 0.91 0.50
C ALA A 68 -3.89 0.61 -0.49
N VAL A 69 -4.23 -0.66 -0.69
CA VAL A 69 -5.30 -1.08 -1.61
C VAL A 69 -6.68 -0.70 -1.07
N VAL A 70 -6.93 -0.85 0.22
CA VAL A 70 -8.14 -0.36 0.89
C VAL A 70 -8.28 1.15 0.73
N GLY A 71 -7.16 1.86 0.76
CA GLY A 71 -7.10 3.30 0.47
C GLY A 71 -7.30 3.68 -1.01
N GLY A 72 -7.57 2.73 -1.89
CA GLY A 72 -7.89 2.96 -3.30
C GLY A 72 -6.68 2.96 -4.24
N CYS A 73 -5.52 2.48 -3.81
CA CYS A 73 -4.38 2.27 -4.70
C CYS A 73 -4.59 0.98 -5.51
N LEU A 74 -4.38 1.05 -6.84
CA LEU A 74 -4.47 -0.13 -7.69
C LEU A 74 -3.22 -1.00 -7.57
N LEU A 75 -3.39 -2.31 -7.37
CA LEU A 75 -2.30 -3.29 -7.38
C LEU A 75 -1.57 -3.34 -8.73
N THR A 76 -2.28 -3.07 -9.82
CA THR A 76 -1.71 -3.01 -11.17
C THR A 76 -0.89 -1.75 -11.44
N GLY A 77 -0.90 -0.79 -10.52
CA GLY A 77 -0.24 0.52 -10.67
C GLY A 77 -1.03 1.52 -11.50
N GLY A 78 -0.45 2.70 -11.71
CA GLY A 78 -1.00 3.77 -12.53
C GLY A 78 -2.09 4.63 -11.89
N TYR A 79 -2.64 4.22 -10.75
CA TYR A 79 -3.63 4.99 -10.01
C TYR A 79 -3.47 4.80 -8.50
N GLY A 80 -3.62 5.87 -7.77
CA GLY A 80 -3.58 5.90 -6.32
C GLY A 80 -3.45 7.32 -5.79
N SER A 81 -3.76 7.52 -4.52
CA SER A 81 -3.55 8.81 -3.85
C SER A 81 -2.92 8.61 -2.48
N VAL A 82 -2.04 9.52 -2.09
CA VAL A 82 -1.41 9.52 -0.76
C VAL A 82 -2.45 9.68 0.34
N VAL A 83 -3.43 10.55 0.13
CA VAL A 83 -4.53 10.77 1.09
C VAL A 83 -5.37 9.51 1.23
N GLY A 84 -5.72 8.85 0.11
CA GLY A 84 -6.45 7.59 0.14
C GLY A 84 -5.68 6.51 0.89
N ALA A 85 -4.40 6.33 0.62
CA ALA A 85 -3.54 5.38 1.33
C ALA A 85 -3.45 5.67 2.84
N ALA A 86 -3.36 6.95 3.23
CA ALA A 86 -3.35 7.35 4.63
C ALA A 86 -4.67 7.03 5.35
N VAL A 87 -5.80 7.30 4.71
CA VAL A 87 -7.13 6.93 5.23
C VAL A 87 -7.29 5.41 5.33
N GLY A 88 -6.85 4.67 4.31
CA GLY A 88 -6.84 3.20 4.32
C GLY A 88 -6.00 2.64 5.45
N ALA A 89 -4.81 3.18 5.69
CA ALA A 89 -3.95 2.79 6.80
C ALA A 89 -4.61 3.09 8.17
N PHE A 90 -5.31 4.22 8.29
CA PHE A 90 -6.04 4.58 9.51
C PHE A 90 -7.21 3.62 9.79
N ILE A 91 -8.04 3.36 8.78
CA ILE A 91 -9.15 2.39 8.88
C ILE A 91 -8.61 1.02 9.27
N PHE A 92 -7.52 0.59 8.62
CA PHE A 92 -6.89 -0.68 8.90
C PHE A 92 -6.37 -0.76 10.34
N GLY A 93 -5.71 0.29 10.84
CA GLY A 93 -5.24 0.38 12.22
C GLY A 93 -6.39 0.30 13.24
N MET A 94 -7.49 1.01 13.00
CA MET A 94 -8.69 0.93 13.85
C MET A 94 -9.31 -0.48 13.84
N THR A 95 -9.37 -1.11 12.68
CA THR A 95 -9.92 -2.47 12.56
C THR A 95 -9.07 -3.49 13.30
N THR A 96 -7.74 -3.38 13.19
CA THR A 96 -6.80 -4.24 13.91
C THR A 96 -6.98 -4.13 15.43
N GLN A 97 -7.07 -2.91 15.94
CA GLN A 97 -7.33 -2.68 17.35
C GLN A 97 -8.71 -3.20 17.77
N GLY A 98 -9.73 -2.99 16.94
CA GLY A 98 -11.09 -3.47 17.20
C GLY A 98 -11.16 -4.99 17.34
N ILE A 99 -10.46 -5.74 16.51
CA ILE A 99 -10.39 -7.21 16.58
C ILE A 99 -9.78 -7.67 17.91
N VAL A 100 -8.68 -7.01 18.33
CA VAL A 100 -8.01 -7.33 19.58
C VAL A 100 -8.91 -7.03 20.78
N PHE A 101 -9.57 -5.88 20.79
CA PHE A 101 -10.49 -5.50 21.87
C PHE A 101 -11.77 -6.35 21.92
N ALA A 102 -12.22 -6.86 20.78
CA ALA A 102 -13.37 -7.78 20.70
C ALA A 102 -13.05 -9.19 21.22
N GLY A 103 -11.79 -9.50 21.56
CA GLY A 103 -11.38 -10.78 22.11
C GLY A 103 -11.38 -11.92 21.08
N PHE A 104 -11.32 -11.62 19.79
CA PHE A 104 -11.18 -12.63 18.76
C PHE A 104 -9.78 -13.25 18.78
N ASP A 105 -9.71 -14.54 18.44
CA ASP A 105 -8.45 -15.27 18.28
C ASP A 105 -7.55 -14.56 17.23
N PRO A 106 -6.25 -14.31 17.51
CA PRO A 106 -5.32 -13.73 16.56
C PRO A 106 -5.23 -14.43 15.20
N ASN A 107 -5.54 -15.74 15.16
CA ASN A 107 -5.57 -16.50 13.91
C ASN A 107 -6.66 -16.01 12.94
N TRP A 108 -7.76 -15.50 13.44
CA TRP A 108 -8.82 -14.89 12.64
C TRP A 108 -8.40 -13.59 11.95
N PHE A 109 -7.37 -12.95 12.47
CA PHE A 109 -6.82 -11.72 11.89
C PHE A 109 -6.37 -11.91 10.44
N TYR A 110 -5.65 -13.00 10.16
CA TYR A 110 -5.18 -13.29 8.79
C TYR A 110 -6.33 -13.60 7.82
N THR A 111 -7.35 -14.31 8.29
CA THR A 111 -8.56 -14.57 7.50
C THR A 111 -9.30 -13.28 7.18
N PHE A 112 -9.40 -12.38 8.15
CA PHE A 112 -10.01 -11.05 7.99
C PHE A 112 -9.21 -10.19 7.01
N LEU A 113 -7.88 -10.22 7.08
CA LEU A 113 -6.99 -9.56 6.13
C LEU A 113 -7.23 -10.02 4.70
N GLY A 114 -7.28 -11.33 4.48
CA GLY A 114 -7.56 -11.91 3.17
C GLY A 114 -8.92 -11.48 2.62
N ALA A 115 -9.95 -11.49 3.45
CA ALA A 115 -11.29 -11.03 3.07
C ALA A 115 -11.33 -9.55 2.72
N MET A 116 -10.68 -8.69 3.50
CA MET A 116 -10.57 -7.26 3.24
C MET A 116 -9.83 -6.97 1.93
N LEU A 117 -8.73 -7.67 1.68
CA LEU A 117 -7.97 -7.53 0.43
C LEU A 117 -8.83 -7.92 -0.77
N LEU A 118 -9.51 -9.05 -0.69
CA LEU A 118 -10.36 -9.54 -1.78
C LEU A 118 -11.49 -8.56 -2.09
N LEU A 119 -12.19 -8.06 -1.08
CA LEU A 119 -13.22 -7.05 -1.24
C LEU A 119 -12.67 -5.76 -1.86
N ALA A 120 -11.54 -5.26 -1.36
CA ALA A 120 -10.92 -4.04 -1.88
C ALA A 120 -10.52 -4.17 -3.36
N VAL A 121 -9.94 -5.31 -3.75
CA VAL A 121 -9.56 -5.59 -5.14
C VAL A 121 -10.81 -5.69 -6.03
N LEU A 122 -11.85 -6.39 -5.59
CA LEU A 122 -13.10 -6.51 -6.36
C LEU A 122 -13.76 -5.14 -6.58
N VAL A 123 -13.85 -4.32 -5.54
CA VAL A 123 -14.40 -2.96 -5.63
C VAL A 123 -13.56 -2.09 -6.58
N ASN A 124 -12.23 -2.14 -6.48
CA ASN A 124 -11.34 -1.40 -7.37
C ASN A 124 -11.46 -1.83 -8.83
N LEU A 125 -11.55 -3.13 -9.10
CA LEU A 125 -11.77 -3.66 -10.45
C LEU A 125 -13.13 -3.26 -11.00
N TYR A 126 -14.17 -3.32 -10.17
CA TYR A 126 -15.52 -2.92 -10.57
C TYR A 126 -15.57 -1.43 -10.94
N ILE A 127 -14.99 -0.55 -10.13
CA ILE A 127 -14.91 0.89 -10.40
C ILE A 127 -14.11 1.15 -11.68
N LYS A 128 -12.98 0.47 -11.86
CA LYS A 128 -12.14 0.61 -13.08
C LYS A 128 -12.91 0.21 -14.33
N ASN A 129 -13.60 -0.92 -14.32
CA ASN A 129 -14.38 -1.40 -15.46
C ASN A 129 -15.58 -0.48 -15.75
N TYR A 130 -16.26 0.00 -14.71
CA TYR A 130 -17.37 0.93 -14.86
C TYR A 130 -16.94 2.27 -15.46
N ALA A 131 -15.78 2.78 -15.04
CA ALA A 131 -15.21 4.01 -15.60
C ALA A 131 -14.74 3.83 -17.06
N ALA A 132 -14.25 2.64 -17.41
CA ALA A 132 -13.84 2.34 -18.79
C ALA A 132 -15.03 2.19 -19.76
N THR A 133 -16.19 1.72 -19.28
CA THR A 133 -17.40 1.53 -20.12
C THR A 133 -18.13 2.84 -20.44
N ARG A 134 -17.84 3.92 -19.71
CA ARG A 134 -18.45 5.25 -19.93
C ARG A 134 -17.63 6.19 -20.84
N ARG A 135 -16.51 5.71 -21.36
CA ARG A 135 -15.74 6.42 -22.39
C ARG A 135 -15.93 5.77 -23.76
#